data_da55c7dbc9b5320bbe277faef1e9eb7e
#
_entry.id   da55c7dbc9b5320bbe277faef1e9eb7e
#
_cell.length_a   1.000
_cell.length_b   1.000
_cell.length_c   1.000
_cell.angle_alpha   90.00
_cell.angle_beta   90.00
_cell.angle_gamma   90.00
#
_symmetry.space_group_name_H-M   'P 1'
#
loop_
_entity.id
_entity.type
_entity.pdbx_description
1 polymer ?
#
loop_
_entity_poly.entity_id
_entity_poly.type
_entity_poly.pdbx_seq_one_letter_code
_entity_poly.pdbx_strand_id
1 'polypeptide(L)' 'LPPLQQRLFRMKEIEGYTADEIMRITGCSAANLRKNLSRARIAIRTQFIHITRQGGNNI' A
#
# COMPACT_ATOMS: atom_id res chain seq x y z
N LEU A 1 -8.84 0.31 -2.20
CA LEU A 1 -8.01 1.26 -1.44
C LEU A 1 -8.39 2.69 -1.78
N PRO A 2 -8.38 3.59 -0.78
CA PRO A 2 -8.51 5.01 -1.06
C PRO A 2 -7.42 5.47 -2.03
N PRO A 3 -7.71 6.46 -2.90
CA PRO A 3 -6.75 6.87 -3.93
C PRO A 3 -5.38 7.29 -3.38
N LEU A 4 -5.34 7.97 -2.25
CA LEU A 4 -4.06 8.40 -1.68
C LEU A 4 -3.22 7.20 -1.22
N GLN A 5 -3.86 6.25 -0.53
CA GLN A 5 -3.16 5.04 -0.08
C GLN A 5 -2.63 4.25 -1.26
N GLN A 6 -3.42 4.12 -2.30
CA GLN A 6 -3.03 3.41 -3.52
C GLN A 6 -1.83 4.08 -4.18
N ARG A 7 -1.86 5.39 -4.29
CA ARG A 7 -0.76 6.15 -4.91
C ARG A 7 0.53 6.01 -4.12
N LEU A 8 0.46 6.19 -2.81
CA LEU A 8 1.64 6.10 -1.96
C LEU A 8 2.23 4.70 -1.96
N PHE A 9 1.37 3.69 -1.91
CA PHE A 9 1.81 2.29 -1.96
C PHE A 9 2.51 1.99 -3.29
N ARG A 10 1.93 2.44 -4.39
CA ARG A 10 2.52 2.23 -5.71
C ARG A 10 3.90 2.87 -5.80
N MET A 11 4.03 4.10 -5.34
CA MET A 11 5.30 4.81 -5.38
C MET A 11 6.38 4.07 -4.58
N LYS A 12 6.02 3.58 -3.40
CA LYS A 12 6.99 2.94 -2.52
C LYS A 12 7.34 1.52 -2.97
N GLU A 13 6.34 0.71 -3.30
CA GLU A 13 6.54 -0.72 -3.50
C GLU A 13 6.74 -1.10 -4.97
N ILE A 14 6.20 -0.32 -5.89
CA ILE A 14 6.25 -0.65 -7.30
C ILE A 14 7.23 0.23 -8.05
N GLU A 15 7.17 1.54 -7.81
CA GLU A 15 8.01 2.50 -8.53
C GLU A 15 9.39 2.69 -7.90
N GLY A 16 9.55 2.24 -6.65
CA GLY A 16 10.87 2.24 -6.02
C GLY A 16 11.30 3.57 -5.41
N TYR A 17 10.38 4.52 -5.22
CA TYR A 17 10.73 5.77 -4.57
C TYR A 17 11.05 5.57 -3.10
N THR A 18 11.99 6.36 -2.58
CA THR A 18 12.26 6.39 -1.15
C THR A 18 11.17 7.18 -0.43
N ALA A 19 11.07 7.00 0.90
CA ALA A 19 10.12 7.76 1.70
C ALA A 19 10.34 9.27 1.55
N ASP A 20 11.60 9.70 1.56
CA ASP A 20 11.93 11.12 1.40
C ASP A 20 11.47 11.65 0.05
N GLU A 21 11.66 10.86 -1.00
CA GLU A 21 11.21 11.26 -2.34
C GLU A 21 9.69 11.38 -2.39
N ILE A 22 8.98 10.42 -1.81
CA ILE A 22 7.52 10.42 -1.78
C ILE A 22 7.01 11.66 -1.04
N MET A 23 7.59 11.96 0.11
CA MET A 23 7.20 13.14 0.88
C MET A 23 7.44 14.43 0.09
N ARG A 24 8.54 14.49 -0.65
CA ARG A 24 8.87 15.66 -1.46
C ARG A 24 7.90 15.81 -2.64
N ILE A 25 7.58 14.71 -3.30
CA ILE A 25 6.71 14.75 -4.47
C ILE A 25 5.26 15.03 -4.08
N THR A 26 4.77 14.39 -3.02
CA THR A 26 3.36 14.46 -2.63
C THR A 26 3.08 15.54 -1.60
N GLY A 27 4.10 16.02 -0.90
CA GLY A 27 3.91 17.00 0.17
C GLY A 27 3.38 16.41 1.46
N CYS A 28 3.24 15.10 1.58
CA CYS A 28 2.72 14.51 2.81
C CYS A 28 3.81 14.42 3.89
N SER A 29 3.37 14.40 5.16
CA SER A 29 4.28 14.27 6.28
C SER A 29 4.74 12.82 6.42
N ALA A 30 5.84 12.64 7.17
CA ALA A 30 6.35 11.30 7.45
C ALA A 30 5.33 10.45 8.19
N ALA A 31 4.63 11.04 9.16
CA ALA A 31 3.61 10.33 9.91
C ALA A 31 2.45 9.90 9.01
N ASN A 32 2.01 10.80 8.13
CA ASN A 32 0.91 10.51 7.22
C ASN A 32 1.31 9.43 6.21
N LEU A 33 2.52 9.51 5.68
CA LEU A 33 3.04 8.49 4.76
C LEU A 33 3.07 7.11 5.43
N ARG A 34 3.62 7.04 6.64
CA ARG A 34 3.71 5.78 7.38
C ARG A 34 2.33 5.18 7.64
N LYS A 35 1.39 6.02 8.07
CA LYS A 35 0.02 5.61 8.35
C LYS A 35 -0.65 5.03 7.11
N ASN A 36 -0.54 5.73 5.99
CA ASN A 36 -1.18 5.29 4.75
C ASN A 36 -0.55 4.02 4.19
N LEU A 37 0.77 3.91 4.25
CA LEU A 37 1.46 2.70 3.80
C LEU A 37 1.09 1.50 4.65
N SER A 38 1.00 1.69 5.97
CA SER A 38 0.60 0.62 6.88
C SER A 38 -0.81 0.12 6.56
N ARG A 39 -1.73 1.04 6.38
CA ARG A 39 -3.12 0.70 6.04
C ARG A 39 -3.22 0.01 4.69
N ALA A 40 -2.47 0.47 3.71
CA ALA A 40 -2.46 -0.14 2.39
C ALA A 40 -1.94 -1.58 2.45
N ARG A 41 -0.88 -1.82 3.20
CA ARG A 41 -0.31 -3.16 3.34
C ARG A 41 -1.30 -4.11 4.01
N ILE A 42 -2.00 -3.64 5.03
CA ILE A 42 -2.99 -4.46 5.73
C ILE A 42 -4.14 -4.81 4.79
N ALA A 43 -4.65 -3.84 4.04
CA ALA A 43 -5.75 -4.07 3.11
C ALA A 43 -5.37 -5.06 2.01
N ILE A 44 -4.18 -4.91 1.45
CA ILE A 44 -3.71 -5.79 0.39
C ILE A 44 -3.48 -7.21 0.93
N ARG A 45 -2.91 -7.31 2.12
CA ARG A 45 -2.71 -8.62 2.75
C ARG A 45 -4.04 -9.33 2.97
N THR A 46 -5.03 -8.61 3.47
CA THR A 46 -6.34 -9.17 3.74
C THR A 46 -6.98 -9.69 2.45
N GLN A 47 -6.92 -8.90 1.37
CA GLN A 47 -7.44 -9.33 0.09
C GLN A 47 -6.71 -10.54 -0.46
N PHE A 48 -5.40 -10.55 -0.33
CA PHE A 48 -4.58 -11.66 -0.81
C PHE A 48 -4.94 -12.96 -0.09
N ILE A 49 -5.07 -12.91 1.24
CA ILE A 49 -5.45 -14.08 2.02
C ILE A 49 -6.83 -14.58 1.62
N HIS A 50 -7.76 -13.67 1.42
CA HIS A 50 -9.12 -14.00 1.02
C HIS A 50 -9.15 -14.72 -0.33
N ILE A 51 -8.45 -14.19 -1.31
CA ILE A 51 -8.36 -14.77 -2.65
C ILE A 51 -7.68 -16.14 -2.60
N THR A 52 -6.62 -16.26 -1.84
CA THR A 52 -5.88 -17.53 -1.71
C THR A 52 -6.74 -18.60 -1.07
N ARG A 53 -7.50 -18.26 -0.05
CA ARG A 53 -8.41 -19.22 0.58
C ARG A 53 -9.47 -19.71 -0.39
N GLN A 54 -10.08 -18.80 -1.15
CA GLN A 54 -11.09 -19.18 -2.11
C GLN A 54 -10.52 -20.07 -3.21
N GLY A 55 -9.34 -19.72 -3.71
CA GLY A 55 -8.66 -20.51 -4.71
C GLY A 55 -8.28 -21.87 -4.19
N GLY A 56 -7.79 -21.95 -2.96
CA GLY A 56 -7.40 -23.21 -2.34
C GLY A 56 -8.57 -24.15 -2.15
N ASN A 57 -9.73 -23.60 -1.86
CA ASN A 57 -10.92 -24.41 -1.62
C ASN A 57 -11.47 -25.03 -2.90
N ASN A 58 -11.10 -24.53 -4.05
CA ASN A 58 -11.58 -25.01 -5.35
C ASN A 58 -10.68 -26.09 -5.94
N ILE A 59 -9.60 -26.37 -5.30
CA ILE A 59 -8.66 -27.40 -5.73
C ILE A 59 -8.94 -28.71 -4.98
#